data_427ce819aac4d76ba84febaccf81c0df
#
_entry.id   427ce819aac4d76ba84febaccf81c0df
#
_cell.length_a   1.000
_cell.length_b   1.000
_cell.length_c   1.000
_cell.angle_alpha   90.00
_cell.angle_beta   90.00
_cell.angle_gamma   90.00
#
_symmetry.space_group_name_H-M   'P 1'
#
loop_
_entity.id
_entity.type
_entity.pdbx_description
1 polymer ?
#
loop_
_entity_poly.entity_id
_entity_poly.type
_entity_poly.pdbx_seq_one_letter_code
_entity_poly.pdbx_strand_id
1 'polypeptide(L)'
;GFGKLFKNKKLDNMTLGVYVSTPTEFNSKITGKYDRSTTSTDSVTLSEGKLKIPLAFGVGIANTFNNKLTVSADMYYQKWDDYTFYGTHPSEIKNSMKIGAGLEYTASRKIEDPYLSRVSFRLGGSYTADYLKLNGQDINILSVSAGLSLPIGNYNSLDLYAKYNIKGKETNGLIKDEVFRFGASVKIGEFWFLRPSDEF
;
A
#
# COMPACT_ATOMS: atom_id res chain seq x y z
N GLY A 1 -21.18 13.03 -9.20
CA GLY A 1 -20.89 12.07 -8.12
C GLY A 1 -21.85 10.88 -8.17
N PHE A 2 -21.49 9.78 -7.57
CA PHE A 2 -22.29 8.55 -7.52
C PHE A 2 -23.67 8.75 -6.86
N GLY A 3 -23.82 9.74 -6.00
CA GLY A 3 -25.10 10.10 -5.38
C GLY A 3 -26.17 10.47 -6.39
N LYS A 4 -25.80 11.16 -7.47
CA LYS A 4 -26.73 11.46 -8.57
C LYS A 4 -27.13 10.20 -9.34
N LEU A 5 -26.19 9.27 -9.57
CA LEU A 5 -26.44 8.02 -10.28
C LEU A 5 -27.40 7.11 -9.50
N PHE A 6 -27.21 7.00 -8.18
CA PHE A 6 -28.01 6.14 -7.31
C PHE A 6 -29.14 6.88 -6.57
N LYS A 7 -29.39 8.16 -6.90
CA LYS A 7 -30.39 9.01 -6.25
C LYS A 7 -30.26 9.06 -4.71
N ASN A 8 -29.03 8.98 -4.21
CA ASN A 8 -28.72 8.96 -2.79
C ASN A 8 -27.62 9.99 -2.44
N LYS A 9 -28.00 11.09 -1.80
CA LYS A 9 -27.10 12.18 -1.42
C LYS A 9 -25.93 11.73 -0.52
N LYS A 10 -26.08 10.64 0.22
CA LYS A 10 -25.01 10.11 1.08
C LYS A 10 -23.81 9.53 0.27
N LEU A 11 -24.00 9.28 -1.02
CA LEU A 11 -22.99 8.76 -1.94
C LEU A 11 -22.35 9.85 -2.83
N ASP A 12 -22.66 11.12 -2.60
CA ASP A 12 -22.12 12.22 -3.42
C ASP A 12 -20.60 12.34 -3.31
N ASN A 13 -20.02 11.99 -2.16
CA ASN A 13 -18.60 12.03 -1.88
C ASN A 13 -17.93 10.65 -2.03
N MET A 14 -18.60 9.70 -2.68
CA MET A 14 -18.04 8.37 -2.92
C MET A 14 -16.99 8.42 -4.03
N THR A 15 -15.85 7.80 -3.77
CA THR A 15 -14.76 7.59 -4.73
C THR A 15 -14.53 6.11 -4.92
N LEU A 16 -14.39 5.68 -6.15
CA LEU A 16 -14.02 4.33 -6.56
C LEU A 16 -12.66 4.40 -7.25
N GLY A 17 -11.74 3.54 -6.86
CA GLY A 17 -10.45 3.34 -7.49
C GLY A 17 -10.30 1.93 -8.03
N VAL A 18 -9.71 1.80 -9.22
CA VAL A 18 -9.36 0.52 -9.83
C VAL A 18 -7.90 0.57 -10.27
N TYR A 19 -7.17 -0.50 -10.01
CA TYR A 19 -5.79 -0.69 -10.41
C TYR A 19 -5.66 -2.01 -11.16
N VAL A 20 -4.96 -2.01 -12.28
CA VAL A 20 -4.61 -3.21 -13.03
C VAL A 20 -3.15 -3.12 -13.46
N SER A 21 -2.37 -4.17 -13.20
CA SER A 21 -1.01 -4.34 -13.70
C SER A 21 -0.97 -5.57 -14.59
N THR A 22 -0.61 -5.39 -15.85
CA THR A 22 -0.50 -6.50 -16.82
C THR A 22 0.72 -7.36 -16.53
N PRO A 23 0.72 -8.64 -16.92
CA PRO A 23 1.89 -9.49 -16.82
C PRO A 23 3.07 -8.87 -17.60
N THR A 24 4.26 -8.96 -17.03
CA THR A 24 5.48 -8.44 -17.65
C THR A 24 6.56 -9.51 -17.62
N GLU A 25 7.27 -9.68 -18.74
CA GLU A 25 8.39 -10.60 -18.86
C GLU A 25 9.71 -9.83 -19.01
N PHE A 26 10.72 -10.29 -18.28
CA PHE A 26 12.08 -9.79 -18.36
C PHE A 26 13.04 -10.90 -18.75
N ASN A 27 13.98 -10.60 -19.65
CA ASN A 27 15.12 -11.48 -19.87
C ASN A 27 16.10 -11.32 -18.70
N SER A 28 16.51 -12.43 -18.11
CA SER A 28 17.41 -12.46 -16.96
C SER A 28 18.59 -13.38 -17.23
N LYS A 29 19.77 -12.96 -16.78
CA LYS A 29 21.02 -13.68 -16.93
C LYS A 29 21.79 -13.69 -15.62
N ILE A 30 22.19 -14.87 -15.15
CA ILE A 30 23.07 -15.05 -14.01
C ILE A 30 24.48 -15.28 -14.54
N THR A 31 25.41 -14.42 -14.14
CA THR A 31 26.82 -14.53 -14.52
C THR A 31 27.68 -14.71 -13.27
N GLY A 32 28.37 -15.80 -13.16
CA GLY A 32 29.42 -16.01 -12.15
C GLY A 32 30.73 -15.35 -12.62
N LYS A 33 31.37 -14.56 -11.74
CA LYS A 33 32.72 -14.02 -11.99
C LYS A 33 33.71 -14.73 -11.09
N TYR A 34 34.82 -15.15 -11.66
CA TYR A 34 35.89 -15.81 -10.95
C TYR A 34 37.18 -15.04 -11.17
N ASP A 35 37.78 -14.51 -10.10
CA ASP A 35 39.06 -13.85 -10.13
C ASP A 35 40.16 -14.92 -9.95
N ARG A 36 40.88 -15.23 -11.01
CA ARG A 36 42.00 -16.20 -10.98
C ARG A 36 43.35 -15.57 -10.61
N SER A 37 43.47 -14.27 -10.81
CA SER A 37 44.66 -13.49 -10.45
C SER A 37 44.33 -12.01 -10.45
N THR A 38 45.24 -11.17 -9.96
CA THR A 38 45.09 -9.71 -9.96
C THR A 38 44.90 -9.09 -11.37
N THR A 39 45.06 -9.88 -12.45
CA THR A 39 45.05 -9.36 -13.82
C THR A 39 43.98 -9.99 -14.73
N SER A 40 43.30 -11.06 -14.31
CA SER A 40 42.30 -11.73 -15.16
C SER A 40 41.05 -12.09 -14.37
N THR A 41 39.91 -11.59 -14.85
CA THR A 41 38.55 -11.95 -14.36
C THR A 41 37.87 -12.75 -15.48
N ASP A 42 37.57 -14.02 -15.21
CA ASP A 42 36.75 -14.84 -16.10
C ASP A 42 35.27 -14.76 -15.68
N SER A 43 34.40 -14.69 -16.66
CA SER A 43 32.93 -14.71 -16.41
C SER A 43 32.30 -15.92 -17.11
N VAL A 44 31.48 -16.66 -16.37
CA VAL A 44 30.71 -17.79 -16.90
C VAL A 44 29.23 -17.51 -16.75
N THR A 45 28.47 -17.67 -17.81
CA THR A 45 26.99 -17.61 -17.72
C THR A 45 26.51 -18.88 -17.07
N LEU A 46 25.89 -18.75 -15.87
CA LEU A 46 25.39 -19.87 -15.09
C LEU A 46 23.95 -20.24 -15.51
N SER A 47 23.17 -19.26 -15.88
CA SER A 47 21.78 -19.47 -16.32
C SER A 47 21.28 -18.26 -17.11
N GLU A 48 20.48 -18.53 -18.12
CA GLU A 48 19.72 -17.53 -18.89
C GLU A 48 18.26 -17.97 -18.94
N GLY A 49 17.34 -17.03 -18.84
CA GLY A 49 15.92 -17.35 -18.89
C GLY A 49 15.03 -16.12 -18.71
N LYS A 50 13.75 -16.38 -18.68
CA LYS A 50 12.73 -15.33 -18.49
C LYS A 50 12.23 -15.32 -17.05
N LEU A 51 12.06 -14.13 -16.52
CA LEU A 51 11.35 -13.83 -15.28
C LEU A 51 10.00 -13.23 -15.66
N LYS A 52 8.90 -13.87 -15.25
CA LYS A 52 7.55 -13.38 -15.51
C LYS A 52 6.92 -12.88 -14.23
N ILE A 53 6.60 -11.59 -14.20
CA ILE A 53 5.79 -10.98 -13.14
C ILE A 53 4.31 -11.13 -13.52
N PRO A 54 3.45 -11.69 -12.66
CA PRO A 54 2.07 -11.99 -13.01
C PRO A 54 1.14 -10.77 -12.94
N LEU A 55 -0.07 -10.97 -13.49
CA LEU A 55 -1.18 -10.04 -13.39
C LEU A 55 -1.48 -9.66 -11.94
N ALA A 56 -1.73 -8.37 -11.71
CA ALA A 56 -2.28 -7.87 -10.46
C ALA A 56 -3.47 -6.95 -10.71
N PHE A 57 -4.42 -6.94 -9.79
CA PHE A 57 -5.52 -6.00 -9.79
C PHE A 57 -5.89 -5.56 -8.38
N GLY A 58 -6.45 -4.39 -8.29
CA GLY A 58 -6.96 -3.85 -7.03
C GLY A 58 -8.21 -3.03 -7.25
N VAL A 59 -9.04 -2.98 -6.24
CA VAL A 59 -10.22 -2.14 -6.18
C VAL A 59 -10.32 -1.51 -4.80
N GLY A 60 -10.70 -0.24 -4.76
CA GLY A 60 -10.88 0.49 -3.52
C GLY A 60 -12.09 1.41 -3.61
N ILE A 61 -12.72 1.59 -2.48
CA ILE A 61 -13.86 2.48 -2.30
C ILE A 61 -13.64 3.36 -1.07
N ALA A 62 -14.00 4.62 -1.17
CA ALA A 62 -14.02 5.54 -0.05
C ALA A 62 -15.26 6.42 -0.13
N ASN A 63 -15.81 6.76 1.03
CA ASN A 63 -16.90 7.72 1.13
C ASN A 63 -16.74 8.61 2.35
N THR A 64 -17.07 9.90 2.21
CA THR A 64 -17.01 10.87 3.29
C THR A 64 -18.41 11.31 3.67
N PHE A 65 -18.76 11.04 4.91
CA PHE A 65 -20.06 11.38 5.51
C PHE A 65 -19.96 12.71 6.25
N ASN A 66 -20.90 13.61 5.95
CA ASN A 66 -21.04 14.92 6.61
C ASN A 66 -19.73 15.74 6.62
N ASN A 67 -18.84 15.55 5.65
CA ASN A 67 -17.50 16.16 5.57
C ASN A 67 -16.60 15.90 6.81
N LYS A 68 -16.94 14.93 7.65
CA LYS A 68 -16.26 14.64 8.92
C LYS A 68 -15.68 13.23 8.97
N LEU A 69 -16.45 12.23 8.60
CA LEU A 69 -16.07 10.82 8.70
C LEU A 69 -15.83 10.25 7.31
N THR A 70 -14.59 9.88 7.02
CA THR A 70 -14.25 9.13 5.81
C THR A 70 -14.08 7.66 6.17
N VAL A 71 -14.75 6.80 5.43
CA VAL A 71 -14.62 5.34 5.52
C VAL A 71 -14.04 4.85 4.21
N SER A 72 -13.04 4.00 4.26
CA SER A 72 -12.42 3.40 3.09
C SER A 72 -12.23 1.90 3.24
N ALA A 73 -12.29 1.19 2.12
CA ALA A 73 -11.92 -0.21 2.03
C ALA A 73 -11.23 -0.48 0.70
N ASP A 74 -10.26 -1.36 0.70
CA ASP A 74 -9.52 -1.75 -0.50
C ASP A 74 -9.22 -3.25 -0.50
N MET A 75 -9.07 -3.78 -1.71
CA MET A 75 -8.62 -5.13 -1.97
C MET A 75 -7.59 -5.09 -3.09
N TYR A 76 -6.50 -5.84 -2.90
CA TYR A 76 -5.46 -6.07 -3.89
C TYR A 76 -5.24 -7.56 -4.04
N TYR A 77 -5.12 -8.03 -5.29
CA TYR A 77 -4.85 -9.43 -5.61
C TYR A 77 -3.77 -9.52 -6.68
N GLN A 78 -2.84 -10.46 -6.52
CA GLN A 78 -1.81 -10.76 -7.51
C GLN A 78 -1.69 -12.27 -7.73
N LYS A 79 -1.73 -12.67 -9.00
CA LYS A 79 -1.77 -14.06 -9.44
C LYS A 79 -0.37 -14.68 -9.50
N TRP A 80 0.28 -14.82 -8.36
CA TRP A 80 1.65 -15.33 -8.27
C TRP A 80 1.81 -16.80 -8.73
N ASP A 81 0.72 -17.55 -8.89
CA ASP A 81 0.77 -18.89 -9.51
C ASP A 81 1.28 -18.84 -10.96
N ASP A 82 1.15 -17.69 -11.65
CA ASP A 82 1.68 -17.49 -13.00
C ASP A 82 3.14 -16.97 -13.01
N TYR A 83 3.74 -16.78 -11.82
CA TYR A 83 5.13 -16.36 -11.71
C TYR A 83 6.08 -17.46 -12.17
N THR A 84 7.04 -17.09 -13.00
CA THR A 84 8.11 -18.00 -13.41
C THR A 84 9.47 -17.35 -13.24
N PHE A 85 10.42 -18.15 -12.77
CA PHE A 85 11.81 -17.78 -12.64
C PHE A 85 12.66 -18.77 -13.46
N TYR A 86 13.29 -18.29 -14.52
CA TYR A 86 13.99 -19.12 -15.53
C TYR A 86 13.11 -20.23 -16.12
N GLY A 87 11.82 -19.94 -16.36
CA GLY A 87 10.88 -20.91 -16.91
C GLY A 87 10.34 -21.95 -15.91
N THR A 88 10.75 -21.85 -14.64
CA THR A 88 10.29 -22.74 -13.58
C THR A 88 9.38 -21.99 -12.61
N HIS A 89 8.29 -22.61 -12.21
CA HIS A 89 7.42 -22.11 -11.14
C HIS A 89 7.91 -22.61 -9.79
N PRO A 90 8.32 -21.72 -8.85
CA PRO A 90 8.70 -22.16 -7.51
C PRO A 90 7.48 -22.68 -6.72
N SER A 91 7.62 -23.85 -6.09
CA SER A 91 6.54 -24.50 -5.31
C SER A 91 6.11 -23.72 -4.07
N GLU A 92 6.98 -22.84 -3.58
CA GLU A 92 6.77 -22.03 -2.38
C GLU A 92 5.99 -20.74 -2.66
N ILE A 93 5.56 -20.53 -3.92
CA ILE A 93 4.82 -19.32 -4.32
C ILE A 93 3.36 -19.67 -4.57
N LYS A 94 2.47 -18.80 -4.07
CA LYS A 94 1.02 -18.85 -4.26
C LYS A 94 0.44 -17.48 -4.52
N ASN A 95 -0.81 -17.41 -4.94
CA ASN A 95 -1.52 -16.15 -5.10
C ASN A 95 -1.55 -15.34 -3.80
N SER A 96 -1.33 -14.03 -3.91
CA SER A 96 -1.42 -13.11 -2.78
C SER A 96 -2.70 -12.28 -2.83
N MET A 97 -3.24 -12.00 -1.65
CA MET A 97 -4.40 -11.13 -1.49
C MET A 97 -4.19 -10.22 -0.28
N LYS A 98 -4.51 -8.96 -0.44
CA LYS A 98 -4.54 -7.99 0.66
C LYS A 98 -5.91 -7.33 0.68
N ILE A 99 -6.53 -7.28 1.86
CA ILE A 99 -7.72 -6.49 2.12
C ILE A 99 -7.42 -5.49 3.23
N GLY A 100 -7.95 -4.29 3.12
CA GLY A 100 -7.78 -3.23 4.09
C GLY A 100 -9.05 -2.45 4.30
N ALA A 101 -9.20 -1.88 5.49
CA ALA A 101 -10.24 -0.91 5.80
C ALA A 101 -9.68 0.18 6.71
N GLY A 102 -10.22 1.39 6.56
CA GLY A 102 -9.77 2.55 7.32
C GLY A 102 -10.88 3.54 7.59
N LEU A 103 -10.70 4.28 8.67
CA LEU A 103 -11.56 5.36 9.11
C LEU A 103 -10.72 6.60 9.34
N GLU A 104 -11.19 7.76 8.90
CA GLU A 104 -10.64 9.07 9.24
C GLU A 104 -11.76 9.94 9.78
N TYR A 105 -11.55 10.53 10.94
CA TYR A 105 -12.48 11.49 11.53
C TYR A 105 -11.80 12.84 11.71
N THR A 106 -12.43 13.90 11.21
CA THR A 106 -12.03 15.30 11.37
C THR A 106 -13.27 16.10 11.74
N ALA A 107 -13.31 16.68 12.92
CA ALA A 107 -14.51 17.39 13.39
C ALA A 107 -14.83 18.65 12.58
N SER A 108 -13.79 19.38 12.15
CA SER A 108 -13.90 20.52 11.23
C SER A 108 -12.70 20.63 10.30
N ARG A 109 -12.94 21.11 9.08
CA ARG A 109 -11.90 21.43 8.10
C ARG A 109 -11.76 22.94 7.87
N LYS A 110 -12.49 23.76 8.65
CA LYS A 110 -12.44 25.21 8.55
C LYS A 110 -11.28 25.78 9.37
N ILE A 111 -10.59 26.77 8.82
CA ILE A 111 -9.42 27.40 9.46
C ILE A 111 -9.81 28.20 10.70
N GLU A 112 -10.98 28.81 10.67
CA GLU A 112 -11.51 29.65 11.75
C GLU A 112 -11.88 28.83 13.00
N ASP A 113 -12.09 27.52 12.84
CA ASP A 113 -12.49 26.65 13.95
C ASP A 113 -11.30 26.32 14.88
N PRO A 114 -11.56 26.00 16.15
CA PRO A 114 -10.51 25.67 17.12
C PRO A 114 -9.53 24.60 16.60
N TYR A 115 -8.26 24.74 16.92
CA TYR A 115 -7.19 23.87 16.40
C TYR A 115 -7.48 22.37 16.60
N LEU A 116 -7.94 21.98 17.79
CA LEU A 116 -8.23 20.58 18.10
C LEU A 116 -9.36 19.98 17.25
N SER A 117 -10.32 20.80 16.81
CA SER A 117 -11.39 20.34 15.93
C SER A 117 -10.90 20.06 14.49
N ARG A 118 -9.74 20.59 14.12
CA ARG A 118 -9.10 20.40 12.81
C ARG A 118 -8.14 19.20 12.78
N VAL A 119 -7.79 18.65 13.93
CA VAL A 119 -6.98 17.44 14.04
C VAL A 119 -7.77 16.26 13.48
N SER A 120 -7.13 15.48 12.59
CA SER A 120 -7.75 14.27 12.05
C SER A 120 -7.21 13.04 12.79
N PHE A 121 -8.12 12.16 13.16
CA PHE A 121 -7.83 10.86 13.77
C PHE A 121 -8.04 9.77 12.73
N ARG A 122 -7.10 8.84 12.64
CA ARG A 122 -7.14 7.73 11.68
C ARG A 122 -6.99 6.41 12.39
N LEU A 123 -7.80 5.44 11.97
CA LEU A 123 -7.70 4.05 12.38
C LEU A 123 -7.75 3.17 11.13
N GLY A 124 -6.99 2.10 11.11
CA GLY A 124 -6.98 1.18 9.99
C GLY A 124 -6.61 -0.23 10.39
N GLY A 125 -7.07 -1.17 9.59
CA GLY A 125 -6.72 -2.58 9.71
C GLY A 125 -6.52 -3.19 8.33
N SER A 126 -5.63 -4.18 8.23
CA SER A 126 -5.47 -4.93 7.00
C SER A 126 -5.06 -6.38 7.29
N TYR A 127 -5.51 -7.26 6.40
CA TYR A 127 -5.11 -8.65 6.35
C TYR A 127 -4.44 -8.92 5.02
N THR A 128 -3.28 -9.57 5.04
CA THR A 128 -2.53 -9.97 3.85
C THR A 128 -2.27 -11.47 3.89
N ALA A 129 -2.80 -12.20 2.92
CA ALA A 129 -2.33 -13.54 2.58
C ALA A 129 -1.10 -13.36 1.67
N ASP A 130 0.10 -13.63 2.23
CA ASP A 130 1.37 -13.44 1.51
C ASP A 130 1.53 -14.48 0.40
N TYR A 131 2.33 -14.15 -0.62
CA TYR A 131 2.61 -15.05 -1.73
C TYR A 131 3.59 -16.18 -1.37
N LEU A 132 4.33 -16.05 -0.27
CA LEU A 132 5.31 -17.04 0.17
C LEU A 132 4.68 -18.10 1.07
N LYS A 133 5.04 -19.36 0.80
CA LYS A 133 4.87 -20.48 1.73
C LYS A 133 6.24 -20.84 2.32
N LEU A 134 6.31 -21.04 3.62
CA LEU A 134 7.50 -21.56 4.28
C LEU A 134 7.17 -22.91 4.91
N ASN A 135 7.97 -23.93 4.60
CA ASN A 135 7.74 -25.31 5.08
C ASN A 135 6.29 -25.78 4.82
N GLY A 136 5.73 -25.45 3.66
CA GLY A 136 4.35 -25.78 3.29
C GLY A 136 3.26 -24.99 4.04
N GLN A 137 3.64 -24.03 4.91
CA GLN A 137 2.72 -23.21 5.69
C GLN A 137 2.51 -21.85 5.06
N ASP A 138 1.29 -21.36 5.09
CA ASP A 138 0.91 -20.04 4.62
C ASP A 138 1.34 -18.95 5.61
N ILE A 139 1.94 -17.90 5.08
CA ILE A 139 2.30 -16.71 5.85
C ILE A 139 1.20 -15.67 5.67
N ASN A 140 0.56 -15.32 6.79
CA ASN A 140 -0.45 -14.27 6.81
C ASN A 140 0.04 -13.12 7.68
N ILE A 141 -0.36 -11.89 7.31
CA ILE A 141 0.00 -10.69 8.06
C ILE A 141 -1.28 -9.98 8.46
N LEU A 142 -1.50 -9.86 9.75
CA LEU A 142 -2.53 -8.99 10.31
C LEU A 142 -1.90 -7.67 10.76
N SER A 143 -2.51 -6.56 10.38
CA SER A 143 -2.01 -5.24 10.75
C SER A 143 -3.12 -4.37 11.29
N VAL A 144 -2.82 -3.62 12.35
CA VAL A 144 -3.64 -2.52 12.85
C VAL A 144 -2.82 -1.27 12.91
N SER A 145 -3.44 -0.11 12.66
CA SER A 145 -2.75 1.18 12.66
C SER A 145 -3.62 2.27 13.23
N ALA A 146 -3.00 3.22 13.89
CA ALA A 146 -3.63 4.47 14.33
C ALA A 146 -2.75 5.65 13.90
N GLY A 147 -3.35 6.80 13.65
CA GLY A 147 -2.65 7.99 13.20
C GLY A 147 -3.36 9.28 13.60
N LEU A 148 -2.58 10.34 13.61
CA LEU A 148 -3.01 11.71 13.84
C LEU A 148 -2.49 12.58 12.70
N SER A 149 -3.33 13.50 12.21
CA SER A 149 -2.89 14.53 11.28
C SER A 149 -3.10 15.89 11.95
N LEU A 150 -1.99 16.58 12.17
CA LEU A 150 -1.92 17.88 12.82
C LEU A 150 -1.80 18.95 11.73
N PRO A 151 -2.83 19.79 11.51
CA PRO A 151 -2.76 20.81 10.48
C PRO A 151 -1.75 21.91 10.84
N ILE A 152 -0.91 22.28 9.90
CA ILE A 152 0.05 23.37 9.98
C ILE A 152 -0.34 24.41 8.94
N GLY A 153 -1.03 25.49 9.38
CA GLY A 153 -1.60 26.47 8.44
C GLY A 153 -2.75 25.88 7.60
N ASN A 154 -2.82 26.31 6.32
CA ASN A 154 -3.97 26.04 5.46
C ASN A 154 -3.87 24.74 4.68
N TYR A 155 -2.66 24.36 4.24
CA TYR A 155 -2.44 23.29 3.27
C TYR A 155 -1.43 22.25 3.75
N ASN A 156 -0.76 22.51 4.87
CA ASN A 156 0.30 21.68 5.41
C ASN A 156 -0.22 20.84 6.58
N SER A 157 0.37 19.68 6.78
CA SER A 157 0.11 18.85 7.96
C SER A 157 1.35 18.08 8.39
N LEU A 158 1.43 17.81 9.68
CA LEU A 158 2.32 16.81 10.26
C LEU A 158 1.48 15.58 10.57
N ASP A 159 1.78 14.47 9.92
CA ASP A 159 1.09 13.21 10.11
C ASP A 159 1.97 12.30 10.97
N LEU A 160 1.41 11.79 12.06
CA LEU A 160 2.03 10.82 12.96
C LEU A 160 1.27 9.51 12.89
N TYR A 161 1.95 8.37 12.90
CA TYR A 161 1.29 7.08 12.91
C TYR A 161 2.03 6.04 13.74
N ALA A 162 1.27 5.10 14.24
CA ALA A 162 1.73 3.85 14.82
C ALA A 162 1.07 2.67 14.11
N LYS A 163 1.83 1.61 13.86
CA LYS A 163 1.35 0.39 13.21
C LYS A 163 1.89 -0.83 13.93
N TYR A 164 1.02 -1.78 14.23
CA TYR A 164 1.36 -3.09 14.77
C TYR A 164 1.05 -4.17 13.74
N ASN A 165 2.02 -5.04 13.49
CA ASN A 165 1.88 -6.15 12.55
C ASN A 165 2.18 -7.46 13.25
N ILE A 166 1.36 -8.46 12.99
CA ILE A 166 1.59 -9.84 13.38
C ILE A 166 1.77 -10.64 12.09
N LYS A 167 2.93 -11.29 11.93
CA LYS A 167 3.27 -12.10 10.75
C LYS A 167 3.56 -13.54 11.17
N GLY A 168 2.93 -14.48 10.45
CA GLY A 168 3.16 -15.91 10.66
C GLY A 168 2.44 -16.51 11.87
N LYS A 169 2.80 -17.73 12.21
CA LYS A 169 2.29 -18.52 13.34
C LYS A 169 3.42 -19.35 13.93
N GLU A 170 3.38 -19.60 15.23
CA GLU A 170 4.30 -20.52 15.91
C GLU A 170 3.87 -21.98 15.67
N THR A 171 4.08 -22.47 14.47
CA THR A 171 3.76 -23.86 14.08
C THR A 171 4.82 -24.39 13.12
N ASN A 172 5.18 -25.68 13.25
CA ASN A 172 6.11 -26.38 12.36
C ASN A 172 7.46 -25.67 12.14
N GLY A 173 8.05 -25.12 13.21
CA GLY A 173 9.35 -24.44 13.15
C GLY A 173 9.30 -23.02 12.58
N LEU A 174 8.10 -22.47 12.36
CA LEU A 174 7.93 -21.07 11.99
C LEU A 174 7.90 -20.19 13.24
N ILE A 175 8.46 -19.00 13.12
CA ILE A 175 8.46 -17.97 14.15
C ILE A 175 7.33 -16.99 13.87
N LYS A 176 6.55 -16.66 14.90
CA LYS A 176 5.62 -15.54 14.88
C LYS A 176 6.44 -14.26 15.04
N ASP A 177 6.31 -13.34 14.09
CA ASP A 177 6.98 -12.06 14.10
C ASP A 177 6.00 -10.95 14.45
N GLU A 178 6.32 -10.18 15.49
CA GLU A 178 5.52 -9.05 15.95
C GLU A 178 6.34 -7.76 15.80
N VAL A 179 5.85 -6.86 14.94
CA VAL A 179 6.58 -5.64 14.60
C VAL A 179 5.75 -4.42 14.92
N PHE A 180 6.30 -3.57 15.77
CA PHE A 180 5.75 -2.26 16.06
C PHE A 180 6.52 -1.19 15.27
N ARG A 181 5.79 -0.32 14.55
CA ARG A 181 6.37 0.76 13.73
C ARG A 181 5.73 2.09 14.06
N PHE A 182 6.58 3.10 14.20
CA PHE A 182 6.18 4.49 14.29
C PHE A 182 6.71 5.25 13.09
N GLY A 183 6.01 6.29 12.69
CA GLY A 183 6.47 7.17 11.64
C GLY A 183 5.85 8.55 11.74
N ALA A 184 6.54 9.49 11.12
CA ALA A 184 6.09 10.86 10.93
C ALA A 184 6.29 11.25 9.47
N SER A 185 5.36 12.02 8.91
CA SER A 185 5.50 12.63 7.60
C SER A 185 4.99 14.06 7.60
N VAL A 186 5.63 14.92 6.81
CA VAL A 186 5.19 16.29 6.60
C VAL A 186 4.58 16.40 5.21
N LYS A 187 3.34 16.85 5.15
CA LYS A 187 2.67 17.20 3.90
C LYS A 187 2.77 18.70 3.69
N ILE A 188 3.35 19.11 2.56
CA ILE A 188 3.48 20.49 2.17
C ILE A 188 2.65 20.68 0.90
N GLY A 189 1.72 21.64 0.91
CA GLY A 189 0.89 22.00 -0.23
C GLY A 189 0.99 23.50 -0.48
N GLU A 190 1.16 23.86 -1.73
CA GLU A 190 1.12 25.25 -2.21
C GLU A 190 0.26 25.34 -3.48
N PHE A 191 -0.44 26.46 -3.66
CA PHE A 191 -1.08 26.75 -4.94
C PHE A 191 -0.04 27.34 -5.90
N TRP A 192 0.26 26.59 -6.95
CA TRP A 192 1.00 27.09 -8.10
C TRP A 192 -0.01 27.74 -9.05
N PHE A 193 0.11 28.96 -9.46
CA PHE A 193 -0.82 29.68 -10.35
C PHE A 193 -2.06 30.29 -9.66
N LEU A 194 -1.90 30.97 -8.54
CA LEU A 194 -2.88 31.97 -8.13
C LEU A 194 -2.87 33.08 -9.17
N ARG A 195 -3.97 33.27 -9.90
CA ARG A 195 -4.17 34.52 -10.62
C ARG A 195 -4.25 35.64 -9.58
N PRO A 196 -3.46 36.74 -9.70
CA PRO A 196 -3.73 37.91 -8.90
C PRO A 196 -5.20 38.27 -9.17
N SER A 197 -6.02 38.39 -8.12
CA SER A 197 -7.33 39.02 -8.27
C SER A 197 -7.02 40.47 -8.68
N ASP A 198 -7.45 40.84 -9.88
CA ASP A 198 -7.48 42.25 -10.25
C ASP A 198 -8.39 42.96 -9.24
N GLU A 199 -7.78 43.64 -8.28
CA GLU A 199 -8.47 44.58 -7.42
C GLU A 199 -8.89 45.76 -8.29
N PHE A 200 -10.17 45.84 -8.54
CA PHE A 200 -10.86 47.06 -8.97
C PHE A 200 -11.87 47.48 -7.93
#